data_7e11d46a19808b2cec3168a06848aeec
#
_entry.id   7e11d46a19808b2cec3168a06848aeec
#
_cell.length_a   1.000
_cell.length_b   1.000
_cell.length_c   1.000
_cell.angle_alpha   90.00
_cell.angle_beta   90.00
_cell.angle_gamma   90.00
#
_symmetry.space_group_name_H-M   'P 1'
#
loop_
_entity.id
_entity.type
_entity.pdbx_description
1 polymer ?
#
loop_
_entity_poly.entity_id
_entity_poly.type
_entity_poly.pdbx_seq_one_letter_code
_entity_poly.pdbx_strand_id
1 'polypeptide(L)'
;VAEFYVQNYSNVKFKNQVWLPGIDTLTMKPDGSVRAYGNWTGKSKSTGRDFSMVSYHNFDFKDGEIVSTGEYFDATGMVNSVGPNQRNVVVATAKVNKKNIDKFQELMDSEGGLSVTRNYDGCSHLETFYNEESSTYFIVEYWESFEKYETYLDWRFNKDPSKFTDKVWPYVDGGQKGFSAYFNNTKYKFY
;
A
#
# COMPACT_ATOMS: atom_id res chain seq x y z
N VAL A 1 -2.11 12.88 18.49
CA VAL A 1 -1.30 13.09 17.27
C VAL A 1 0.16 12.75 17.53
N ALA A 2 0.85 13.36 18.51
CA ALA A 2 2.26 13.11 18.81
C ALA A 2 2.56 11.63 19.10
N GLU A 3 1.69 10.94 19.84
CA GLU A 3 1.84 9.53 20.17
C GLU A 3 1.90 8.63 18.93
N PHE A 4 1.07 8.89 17.94
CA PHE A 4 1.08 8.18 16.66
C PHE A 4 2.46 8.26 15.97
N TYR A 5 3.05 9.45 15.92
CA TYR A 5 4.37 9.62 15.29
C TYR A 5 5.48 8.91 16.06
N VAL A 6 5.47 8.99 17.37
CA VAL A 6 6.47 8.31 18.22
C VAL A 6 6.36 6.79 18.12
N GLN A 7 5.15 6.25 17.99
CA GLN A 7 4.94 4.81 17.86
C GLN A 7 5.41 4.28 16.49
N ASN A 8 5.15 5.01 15.41
CA ASN A 8 5.34 4.51 14.04
C ASN A 8 6.66 4.95 13.40
N TYR A 9 7.30 5.99 13.92
CA TYR A 9 8.54 6.54 13.34
C TYR A 9 9.66 6.62 14.36
N SER A 10 10.90 6.60 13.86
CA SER A 10 12.13 6.77 14.62
C SER A 10 12.99 7.88 14.02
N ASN A 11 13.96 8.40 14.80
CA ASN A 11 14.86 9.44 14.36
C ASN A 11 14.16 10.72 13.83
N VAL A 12 12.98 11.01 14.35
CA VAL A 12 12.20 12.18 13.94
C VAL A 12 12.94 13.45 14.34
N LYS A 13 13.19 14.33 13.37
CA LYS A 13 13.89 15.61 13.55
C LYS A 13 13.24 16.71 12.73
N PHE A 14 13.20 17.90 13.30
CA PHE A 14 12.82 19.11 12.60
C PHE A 14 14.08 19.86 12.20
N LYS A 15 14.32 20.03 10.89
CA LYS A 15 15.53 20.60 10.30
C LYS A 15 15.24 21.84 9.48
N ASN A 16 16.29 22.62 9.21
CA ASN A 16 16.21 23.86 8.38
C ASN A 16 15.12 24.81 8.87
N GLN A 17 15.08 25.02 10.19
CA GLN A 17 14.04 25.77 10.85
C GLN A 17 14.16 27.25 10.56
N VAL A 18 13.04 27.88 10.22
CA VAL A 18 12.87 29.33 10.14
C VAL A 18 11.72 29.71 11.05
N TRP A 19 11.98 30.60 12.01
CA TRP A 19 11.00 31.09 12.96
C TRP A 19 10.72 32.56 12.69
N LEU A 20 9.46 32.91 12.48
CA LEU A 20 9.01 34.26 12.17
C LEU A 20 7.91 34.67 13.14
N PRO A 21 7.82 35.96 13.53
CA PRO A 21 6.68 36.47 14.24
C PRO A 21 5.44 36.43 13.34
N GLY A 22 4.27 36.17 13.93
CA GLY A 22 3.00 36.45 13.27
C GLY A 22 2.76 37.97 13.19
N ILE A 23 1.97 38.36 12.20
CA ILE A 23 1.70 39.78 11.91
C ILE A 23 0.21 40.02 11.91
N ASP A 24 -0.24 41.00 12.68
CA ASP A 24 -1.60 41.54 12.58
C ASP A 24 -1.77 42.24 11.23
N THR A 25 -2.70 41.81 10.44
CA THR A 25 -2.90 42.28 9.05
C THR A 25 -3.44 43.69 8.93
N LEU A 26 -4.00 44.25 10.00
CA LEU A 26 -4.51 45.61 10.03
C LEU A 26 -3.43 46.62 10.46
N THR A 27 -2.67 46.25 11.47
CA THR A 27 -1.64 47.15 12.06
C THR A 27 -0.25 46.91 11.49
N MET A 28 -0.04 45.78 10.78
CA MET A 28 1.25 45.32 10.26
C MET A 28 2.33 45.18 11.36
N LYS A 29 1.93 44.96 12.60
CA LYS A 29 2.80 44.74 13.74
C LYS A 29 2.79 43.30 14.19
N PRO A 30 3.84 42.81 14.87
CA PRO A 30 3.80 41.47 15.49
C PRO A 30 2.59 41.34 16.41
N ASP A 31 1.86 40.21 16.29
CA ASP A 31 0.65 39.92 17.01
C ASP A 31 0.88 38.98 18.23
N GLY A 32 2.13 38.62 18.51
CA GLY A 32 2.51 37.69 19.57
C GLY A 32 2.49 36.21 19.18
N SER A 33 1.99 35.92 18.00
CA SER A 33 2.03 34.53 17.48
C SER A 33 3.37 34.21 16.81
N VAL A 34 3.65 32.92 16.63
CA VAL A 34 4.90 32.45 15.98
C VAL A 34 4.55 31.56 14.79
N ARG A 35 5.32 31.73 13.73
CA ARG A 35 5.27 30.89 12.52
C ARG A 35 6.58 30.11 12.42
N ALA A 36 6.49 28.79 12.23
CA ALA A 36 7.66 27.95 12.03
C ALA A 36 7.57 27.22 10.70
N TYR A 37 8.65 27.30 9.95
CA TYR A 37 8.83 26.57 8.70
C TYR A 37 10.00 25.64 8.85
N GLY A 38 9.95 24.47 8.25
CA GLY A 38 11.06 23.53 8.29
C GLY A 38 10.73 22.21 7.66
N ASN A 39 11.67 21.28 7.77
CA ASN A 39 11.55 19.95 7.23
C ASN A 39 11.51 18.93 8.36
N TRP A 40 10.43 18.19 8.47
CA TRP A 40 10.39 16.97 9.26
C TRP A 40 11.10 15.85 8.50
N THR A 41 12.01 15.18 9.18
CA THR A 41 12.69 13.97 8.68
C THR A 41 12.58 12.86 9.70
N GLY A 42 12.59 11.61 9.24
CA GLY A 42 12.55 10.45 10.13
C GLY A 42 12.58 9.16 9.34
N LYS A 43 12.39 8.05 10.04
CA LYS A 43 12.39 6.71 9.46
C LYS A 43 11.14 5.95 9.93
N SER A 44 10.42 5.31 9.00
CA SER A 44 9.34 4.39 9.34
C SER A 44 9.89 3.17 10.06
N LYS A 45 9.30 2.80 11.19
CA LYS A 45 9.69 1.59 11.94
C LYS A 45 9.25 0.30 11.23
N SER A 46 8.14 0.35 10.50
CA SER A 46 7.59 -0.82 9.81
C SER A 46 8.37 -1.16 8.53
N THR A 47 8.79 -0.15 7.76
CA THR A 47 9.43 -0.36 6.45
C THR A 47 10.92 -0.05 6.42
N GLY A 48 11.45 0.63 7.45
CA GLY A 48 12.83 1.11 7.48
C GLY A 48 13.13 2.24 6.48
N ARG A 49 12.10 2.80 5.80
CA ARG A 49 12.29 3.86 4.80
C ARG A 49 12.35 5.24 5.46
N ASP A 50 13.20 6.08 4.91
CA ASP A 50 13.34 7.47 5.36
C ASP A 50 12.27 8.35 4.70
N PHE A 51 11.78 9.35 5.43
CA PHE A 51 10.95 10.42 4.90
C PHE A 51 11.57 11.79 5.11
N SER A 52 11.20 12.72 4.26
CA SER A 52 11.46 14.16 4.42
C SER A 52 10.27 14.92 3.86
N MET A 53 9.71 15.83 4.66
CA MET A 53 8.58 16.64 4.24
C MET A 53 8.72 18.09 4.73
N VAL A 54 8.32 19.03 3.89
CA VAL A 54 8.19 20.43 4.27
C VAL A 54 6.95 20.61 5.12
N SER A 55 7.04 21.41 6.16
CA SER A 55 5.92 21.76 7.01
C SER A 55 5.90 23.22 7.40
N TYR A 56 4.71 23.69 7.68
CA TYR A 56 4.44 25.00 8.26
C TYR A 56 3.63 24.78 9.55
N HIS A 57 4.02 25.48 10.61
CA HIS A 57 3.32 25.48 11.90
C HIS A 57 3.02 26.91 12.33
N ASN A 58 1.89 27.10 12.97
CA ASN A 58 1.58 28.32 13.68
C ASN A 58 1.29 28.02 15.15
N PHE A 59 1.69 28.94 16.01
CA PHE A 59 1.48 28.87 17.44
C PHE A 59 0.94 30.22 17.91
N ASP A 60 -0.21 30.17 18.58
CA ASP A 60 -0.80 31.33 19.22
C ASP A 60 -0.57 31.23 20.73
N PHE A 61 -0.18 32.34 21.33
CA PHE A 61 0.19 32.39 22.76
C PHE A 61 -0.74 33.33 23.52
N LYS A 62 -1.03 32.94 24.77
CA LYS A 62 -1.67 33.77 25.76
C LYS A 62 -0.98 33.53 27.11
N ASP A 63 -0.57 34.62 27.77
CA ASP A 63 0.10 34.58 29.08
C ASP A 63 1.36 33.69 29.11
N GLY A 64 2.06 33.58 27.98
CA GLY A 64 3.25 32.73 27.80
C GLY A 64 2.99 31.26 27.49
N GLU A 65 1.74 30.85 27.43
CA GLU A 65 1.35 29.47 27.09
C GLU A 65 0.79 29.38 25.67
N ILE A 66 1.01 28.24 25.01
CA ILE A 66 0.42 27.94 23.71
C ILE A 66 -1.06 27.62 23.91
N VAL A 67 -1.93 28.41 23.30
CA VAL A 67 -3.38 28.24 23.36
C VAL A 67 -3.98 27.67 22.07
N SER A 68 -3.25 27.78 20.96
CA SER A 68 -3.68 27.24 19.68
C SER A 68 -2.47 26.85 18.84
N THR A 69 -2.59 25.78 18.04
CA THR A 69 -1.60 25.38 17.04
C THR A 69 -2.28 24.98 15.75
N GLY A 70 -1.65 25.27 14.62
CA GLY A 70 -2.01 24.74 13.32
C GLY A 70 -0.80 24.10 12.66
N GLU A 71 -1.02 23.00 11.97
CA GLU A 71 0.02 22.27 11.25
C GLU A 71 -0.42 22.03 9.81
N TYR A 72 0.47 22.30 8.88
CA TYR A 72 0.22 22.14 7.45
C TYR A 72 1.39 21.39 6.82
N PHE A 73 1.13 20.20 6.33
CA PHE A 73 2.09 19.36 5.63
C PHE A 73 1.39 18.33 4.75
N ASP A 74 2.10 17.75 3.81
CA ASP A 74 1.58 16.68 2.96
C ASP A 74 1.63 15.33 3.70
N ALA A 75 0.60 15.07 4.50
CA ALA A 75 0.46 13.81 5.24
C ALA A 75 0.35 12.60 4.30
N THR A 76 -0.35 12.75 3.16
CA THR A 76 -0.52 11.68 2.17
C THR A 76 0.81 11.35 1.49
N GLY A 77 1.55 12.37 1.07
CA GLY A 77 2.89 12.20 0.50
C GLY A 77 3.85 11.56 1.48
N MET A 78 3.80 11.94 2.78
CA MET A 78 4.60 11.29 3.81
C MET A 78 4.27 9.81 3.95
N VAL A 79 2.99 9.45 4.12
CA VAL A 79 2.54 8.05 4.26
C VAL A 79 2.95 7.23 3.04
N ASN A 80 2.73 7.75 1.84
CA ASN A 80 3.09 7.07 0.59
C ASN A 80 4.62 6.91 0.44
N SER A 81 5.42 7.86 0.91
CA SER A 81 6.88 7.78 0.81
C SER A 81 7.49 6.70 1.70
N VAL A 82 6.85 6.40 2.82
CA VAL A 82 7.33 5.41 3.82
C VAL A 82 6.48 4.16 3.90
N GLY A 83 5.37 4.15 3.19
CA GLY A 83 4.50 2.97 3.09
C GLY A 83 5.26 1.75 2.58
N PRO A 84 4.77 0.54 2.81
CA PRO A 84 5.32 -0.64 2.18
C PRO A 84 5.46 -0.37 0.68
N ASN A 85 6.50 -0.90 0.07
CA ASN A 85 6.73 -0.71 -1.36
C ASN A 85 5.48 -1.22 -2.09
N GLN A 86 4.63 -0.33 -2.58
CA GLN A 86 3.43 -0.67 -3.36
C GLN A 86 3.78 -1.39 -4.69
N ARG A 87 5.05 -1.72 -4.87
CA ARG A 87 5.59 -2.39 -6.06
C ARG A 87 5.78 -3.90 -5.89
N ASN A 88 5.31 -4.50 -4.82
CA ASN A 88 5.23 -5.95 -4.74
C ASN A 88 3.97 -6.39 -5.51
N VAL A 89 4.04 -6.22 -6.82
CA VAL A 89 2.97 -6.59 -7.75
C VAL A 89 3.23 -7.96 -8.28
N VAL A 90 2.25 -8.83 -8.14
CA VAL A 90 2.20 -10.11 -8.82
C VAL A 90 1.20 -9.99 -9.97
N VAL A 91 1.61 -10.37 -11.15
CA VAL A 91 0.72 -10.55 -12.30
C VAL A 91 0.64 -12.04 -12.60
N ALA A 92 -0.45 -12.67 -12.21
CA ALA A 92 -0.74 -14.03 -12.57
C ALA A 92 -1.57 -14.08 -13.86
N THR A 93 -1.30 -15.05 -14.71
CA THR A 93 -2.01 -15.23 -15.99
C THR A 93 -2.44 -16.68 -16.17
N ALA A 94 -3.63 -16.84 -16.71
CA ALA A 94 -4.16 -18.14 -17.10
C ALA A 94 -4.79 -18.05 -18.50
N LYS A 95 -4.52 -19.00 -19.37
CA LYS A 95 -5.22 -19.14 -20.63
C LYS A 95 -6.56 -19.81 -20.38
N VAL A 96 -7.65 -19.09 -20.61
CA VAL A 96 -9.02 -19.57 -20.41
C VAL A 96 -9.81 -19.39 -21.69
N ASN A 97 -10.22 -20.52 -22.30
CA ASN A 97 -10.97 -20.47 -23.55
C ASN A 97 -12.29 -19.71 -23.36
N LYS A 98 -12.68 -18.90 -24.36
CA LYS A 98 -13.89 -18.07 -24.35
C LYS A 98 -15.16 -18.84 -23.97
N LYS A 99 -15.29 -20.11 -24.34
CA LYS A 99 -16.43 -20.97 -23.98
C LYS A 99 -16.50 -21.31 -22.49
N ASN A 100 -15.41 -21.18 -21.77
CA ASN A 100 -15.29 -21.54 -20.35
C ASN A 100 -15.22 -20.32 -19.43
N ILE A 101 -15.14 -19.11 -20.00
CA ILE A 101 -14.84 -17.91 -19.21
C ILE A 101 -15.90 -17.61 -18.15
N ASP A 102 -17.17 -17.75 -18.47
CA ASP A 102 -18.26 -17.45 -17.52
C ASP A 102 -18.18 -18.38 -16.30
N LYS A 103 -17.99 -19.69 -16.53
CA LYS A 103 -17.86 -20.67 -15.44
C LYS A 103 -16.56 -20.48 -14.65
N PHE A 104 -15.49 -20.09 -15.33
CA PHE A 104 -14.23 -19.77 -14.68
C PHE A 104 -14.37 -18.53 -13.79
N GLN A 105 -15.01 -17.46 -14.25
CA GLN A 105 -15.28 -16.26 -13.47
C GLN A 105 -16.18 -16.56 -12.27
N GLU A 106 -17.27 -17.32 -12.47
CA GLU A 106 -18.13 -17.75 -11.36
C GLU A 106 -17.34 -18.50 -10.28
N LEU A 107 -16.41 -19.37 -10.69
CA LEU A 107 -15.53 -20.06 -9.75
C LEU A 107 -14.57 -19.11 -9.05
N MET A 108 -13.95 -18.17 -9.77
CA MET A 108 -13.04 -17.16 -9.20
C MET A 108 -13.75 -16.25 -8.20
N ASP A 109 -15.03 -15.94 -8.43
CA ASP A 109 -15.85 -15.11 -7.54
C ASP A 109 -16.53 -15.88 -6.40
N SER A 110 -16.39 -17.22 -6.39
CA SER A 110 -16.94 -18.07 -5.34
C SER A 110 -16.31 -17.77 -3.95
N GLU A 111 -16.96 -18.24 -2.89
CA GLU A 111 -16.52 -18.04 -1.50
C GLU A 111 -15.07 -18.54 -1.25
N GLY A 112 -14.68 -19.66 -1.88
CA GLY A 112 -13.31 -20.18 -1.82
C GLY A 112 -12.33 -19.55 -2.81
N GLY A 113 -12.79 -18.63 -3.65
CA GLY A 113 -12.04 -18.02 -4.75
C GLY A 113 -11.17 -16.82 -4.37
N LEU A 114 -11.26 -15.78 -5.17
CA LEU A 114 -10.41 -14.56 -5.00
C LEU A 114 -10.75 -13.76 -3.75
N SER A 115 -11.93 -13.92 -3.16
CA SER A 115 -12.28 -13.33 -1.88
C SER A 115 -11.30 -13.77 -0.78
N VAL A 116 -10.89 -15.03 -0.78
CA VAL A 116 -9.89 -15.56 0.17
C VAL A 116 -8.53 -14.92 -0.08
N THR A 117 -8.13 -14.78 -1.33
CA THR A 117 -6.86 -14.09 -1.67
C THR A 117 -6.86 -12.64 -1.20
N ARG A 118 -7.95 -11.90 -1.45
CA ARG A 118 -8.10 -10.49 -1.02
C ARG A 118 -7.98 -10.30 0.49
N ASN A 119 -8.43 -11.28 1.26
CA ASN A 119 -8.42 -11.24 2.72
C ASN A 119 -7.21 -11.96 3.35
N TYR A 120 -6.31 -12.50 2.53
CA TYR A 120 -5.14 -13.19 3.05
C TYR A 120 -4.12 -12.18 3.60
N ASP A 121 -3.45 -12.57 4.67
CA ASP A 121 -2.45 -11.73 5.33
C ASP A 121 -1.34 -11.29 4.36
N GLY A 122 -1.14 -9.99 4.23
CA GLY A 122 -0.20 -9.38 3.32
C GLY A 122 -0.73 -9.02 1.93
N CYS A 123 -1.93 -9.46 1.53
CA CYS A 123 -2.58 -8.99 0.31
C CYS A 123 -3.26 -7.64 0.57
N SER A 124 -2.85 -6.58 -0.11
CA SER A 124 -3.42 -5.25 0.05
C SER A 124 -4.48 -4.90 -0.98
N HIS A 125 -4.39 -5.50 -2.17
CA HIS A 125 -5.34 -5.26 -3.26
C HIS A 125 -5.25 -6.37 -4.31
N LEU A 126 -6.35 -6.61 -5.04
CA LEU A 126 -6.42 -7.57 -6.13
C LEU A 126 -7.43 -7.12 -7.17
N GLU A 127 -7.01 -7.12 -8.43
CA GLU A 127 -7.84 -6.84 -9.60
C GLU A 127 -7.75 -7.97 -10.62
N THR A 128 -8.77 -8.11 -11.46
CA THR A 128 -8.80 -9.12 -12.52
C THR A 128 -9.24 -8.54 -13.84
N PHE A 129 -8.69 -9.06 -14.93
CA PHE A 129 -8.99 -8.65 -16.28
C PHE A 129 -9.06 -9.87 -17.19
N TYR A 130 -9.91 -9.84 -18.21
CA TYR A 130 -9.92 -10.83 -19.27
C TYR A 130 -9.71 -10.18 -20.61
N ASN A 131 -8.73 -10.67 -21.36
CA ASN A 131 -8.49 -10.28 -22.75
C ASN A 131 -9.05 -11.35 -23.68
N GLU A 132 -10.13 -11.02 -24.37
CA GLU A 132 -10.84 -11.95 -25.28
C GLU A 132 -10.00 -12.38 -26.49
N GLU A 133 -9.20 -11.46 -27.05
CA GLU A 133 -8.39 -11.74 -28.25
C GLU A 133 -7.31 -12.79 -27.93
N SER A 134 -6.65 -12.63 -26.79
CA SER A 134 -5.60 -13.56 -26.34
C SER A 134 -6.12 -14.71 -25.49
N SER A 135 -7.43 -14.74 -25.16
CA SER A 135 -8.04 -15.68 -24.24
C SER A 135 -7.28 -15.78 -22.90
N THR A 136 -6.84 -14.65 -22.38
CA THR A 136 -6.00 -14.60 -21.19
C THR A 136 -6.73 -13.93 -20.05
N TYR A 137 -6.84 -14.61 -18.92
CA TYR A 137 -7.28 -14.06 -17.66
C TYR A 137 -6.07 -13.60 -16.86
N PHE A 138 -6.13 -12.38 -16.36
CA PHE A 138 -5.09 -11.74 -15.55
C PHE A 138 -5.59 -11.55 -14.14
N ILE A 139 -4.74 -11.83 -13.16
CA ILE A 139 -4.93 -11.49 -11.76
C ILE A 139 -3.76 -10.61 -11.39
N VAL A 140 -4.05 -9.36 -11.00
CA VAL A 140 -3.04 -8.39 -10.55
C VAL A 140 -3.19 -8.25 -9.05
N GLU A 141 -2.19 -8.65 -8.32
CA GLU A 141 -2.19 -8.71 -6.87
C GLU A 141 -1.11 -7.79 -6.30
N TYR A 142 -1.43 -7.11 -5.21
CA TYR A 142 -0.54 -6.19 -4.50
C TYR A 142 -0.27 -6.76 -3.11
N TRP A 143 0.99 -7.05 -2.82
CA TRP A 143 1.42 -7.72 -1.59
C TRP A 143 2.35 -6.84 -0.76
N GLU A 144 2.34 -6.98 0.56
CA GLU A 144 3.28 -6.30 1.46
C GLU A 144 4.73 -6.71 1.20
N SER A 145 4.95 -8.00 0.90
CA SER A 145 6.25 -8.54 0.56
C SER A 145 6.12 -9.79 -0.32
N PHE A 146 7.22 -10.16 -0.97
CA PHE A 146 7.30 -11.42 -1.70
C PHE A 146 7.15 -12.64 -0.79
N GLU A 147 7.71 -12.59 0.41
CA GLU A 147 7.60 -13.65 1.41
C GLU A 147 6.14 -13.93 1.82
N LYS A 148 5.32 -12.87 1.97
CA LYS A 148 3.88 -13.01 2.22
C LYS A 148 3.18 -13.70 1.06
N TYR A 149 3.53 -13.34 -0.17
CA TYR A 149 3.00 -14.00 -1.36
C TYR A 149 3.40 -15.47 -1.43
N GLU A 150 4.67 -15.83 -1.17
CA GLU A 150 5.12 -17.23 -1.13
C GLU A 150 4.39 -18.04 -0.05
N THR A 151 4.20 -17.45 1.12
CA THR A 151 3.42 -18.08 2.21
C THR A 151 1.98 -18.36 1.79
N TYR A 152 1.35 -17.37 1.10
CA TYR A 152 0.03 -17.55 0.52
C TYR A 152 0.01 -18.69 -0.51
N LEU A 153 0.96 -18.73 -1.43
CA LEU A 153 1.03 -19.78 -2.45
C LEU A 153 1.18 -21.17 -1.83
N ASP A 154 2.10 -21.34 -0.86
CA ASP A 154 2.25 -22.61 -0.17
C ASP A 154 0.94 -23.05 0.51
N TRP A 155 0.26 -22.10 1.15
CA TRP A 155 -1.04 -22.39 1.74
C TRP A 155 -2.09 -22.74 0.67
N ARG A 156 -2.19 -21.95 -0.40
CA ARG A 156 -3.21 -22.10 -1.44
C ARG A 156 -3.07 -23.41 -2.21
N PHE A 157 -1.84 -23.85 -2.49
CA PHE A 157 -1.58 -25.08 -3.25
C PHE A 157 -1.57 -26.33 -2.37
N ASN A 158 -1.11 -26.23 -1.13
CA ASN A 158 -0.83 -27.42 -0.33
C ASN A 158 -1.74 -27.58 0.88
N LYS A 159 -2.36 -26.51 1.38
CA LYS A 159 -3.05 -26.51 2.68
C LYS A 159 -4.49 -25.99 2.62
N ASP A 160 -4.91 -25.40 1.50
CA ASP A 160 -6.26 -24.87 1.32
C ASP A 160 -7.30 -26.01 1.41
N PRO A 161 -8.16 -26.02 2.45
CA PRO A 161 -9.14 -27.09 2.64
C PRO A 161 -10.21 -27.11 1.54
N SER A 162 -10.41 -26.00 0.84
CA SER A 162 -11.38 -25.89 -0.26
C SER A 162 -10.89 -26.58 -1.53
N LYS A 163 -9.57 -26.86 -1.64
CA LYS A 163 -8.90 -27.35 -2.85
C LYS A 163 -9.25 -26.53 -4.09
N PHE A 164 -9.28 -25.23 -3.90
CA PHE A 164 -9.73 -24.30 -4.94
C PHE A 164 -8.94 -24.44 -6.24
N THR A 165 -7.62 -24.59 -6.16
CA THR A 165 -6.75 -24.75 -7.33
C THR A 165 -7.13 -25.97 -8.16
N ASP A 166 -7.49 -27.11 -7.55
CA ASP A 166 -7.92 -28.30 -8.26
C ASP A 166 -9.21 -28.08 -9.06
N LYS A 167 -10.07 -27.17 -8.59
CA LYS A 167 -11.30 -26.78 -9.29
C LYS A 167 -11.02 -25.83 -10.45
N VAL A 168 -9.94 -25.06 -10.39
CA VAL A 168 -9.54 -24.06 -11.40
C VAL A 168 -8.89 -24.73 -12.61
N TRP A 169 -8.01 -25.69 -12.41
CA TRP A 169 -7.20 -26.28 -13.47
C TRP A 169 -7.98 -26.85 -14.66
N PRO A 170 -9.16 -27.44 -14.51
CA PRO A 170 -9.96 -27.94 -15.65
C PRO A 170 -10.38 -26.85 -16.65
N TYR A 171 -10.38 -25.58 -16.24
CA TYR A 171 -10.76 -24.44 -17.08
C TYR A 171 -9.57 -23.73 -17.71
N VAL A 172 -8.35 -24.04 -17.27
CA VAL A 172 -7.12 -23.44 -17.77
C VAL A 172 -6.52 -24.33 -18.86
N ASP A 173 -6.21 -23.74 -20.02
CA ASP A 173 -5.56 -24.46 -21.11
C ASP A 173 -4.16 -24.92 -20.65
N GLY A 174 -3.93 -26.23 -20.69
CA GLY A 174 -2.70 -26.83 -20.13
C GLY A 174 -2.73 -27.06 -18.62
N GLY A 175 -3.88 -26.82 -17.96
CA GLY A 175 -4.05 -27.00 -16.52
C GLY A 175 -3.07 -26.12 -15.73
N GLN A 176 -2.50 -26.65 -14.64
CA GLN A 176 -1.53 -25.94 -13.83
C GLN A 176 -0.34 -25.40 -14.63
N LYS A 177 0.11 -26.08 -15.68
CA LYS A 177 1.22 -25.64 -16.56
C LYS A 177 0.87 -24.43 -17.41
N GLY A 178 -0.41 -24.19 -17.63
CA GLY A 178 -0.91 -23.00 -18.36
C GLY A 178 -1.02 -21.74 -17.50
N PHE A 179 -0.79 -21.87 -16.21
CA PHE A 179 -0.76 -20.77 -15.26
C PHE A 179 0.67 -20.21 -15.13
N SER A 180 0.83 -18.91 -15.12
CA SER A 180 2.11 -18.24 -14.91
C SER A 180 1.93 -17.05 -14.00
N ALA A 181 2.90 -16.81 -13.12
CA ALA A 181 2.94 -15.59 -12.32
C ALA A 181 4.29 -14.89 -12.48
N TYR A 182 4.23 -13.57 -12.42
CA TYR A 182 5.38 -12.68 -12.55
C TYR A 182 5.39 -11.76 -11.34
N PHE A 183 6.50 -11.73 -10.63
CA PHE A 183 6.72 -10.83 -9.51
C PHE A 183 7.72 -9.75 -9.93
N ASN A 184 7.30 -8.49 -9.87
CA ASN A 184 8.15 -7.34 -10.25
C ASN A 184 8.95 -7.57 -11.56
N ASN A 185 8.29 -8.08 -12.62
CA ASN A 185 8.87 -8.42 -13.93
C ASN A 185 9.75 -9.68 -13.98
N THR A 186 9.83 -10.46 -12.93
CA THR A 186 10.53 -11.74 -12.91
C THR A 186 9.52 -12.88 -12.91
N LYS A 187 9.64 -13.80 -13.88
CA LYS A 187 8.74 -14.97 -13.92
C LYS A 187 8.96 -15.84 -12.69
N TYR A 188 7.91 -16.05 -11.93
CA TYR A 188 7.91 -16.97 -10.81
C TYR A 188 7.71 -18.41 -11.31
N LYS A 189 8.53 -19.34 -10.82
CA LYS A 189 8.38 -20.76 -11.14
C LYS A 189 7.59 -21.43 -10.02
N PHE A 190 6.44 -21.98 -10.37
CA PHE A 190 5.73 -22.93 -9.50
C PHE A 190 6.42 -24.29 -9.61
N TYR A 191 6.72 -24.89 -8.48
CA TYR A 191 7.27 -26.22 -8.38
C TYR A 191 6.16 -27.22 -8.06
#